data_e3e64ce04ba70bb98ac6c174c47a91c5
#
_entry.id   e3e64ce04ba70bb98ac6c174c47a91c5
#
_cell.length_a   1.000
_cell.length_b   1.000
_cell.length_c   1.000
_cell.angle_alpha   90.00
_cell.angle_beta   90.00
_cell.angle_gamma   90.00
#
_symmetry.space_group_name_H-M   'P 1'
#
loop_
_entity.id
_entity.type
_entity.pdbx_description
1 polymer ?
#
loop_
_entity_poly.entity_id
_entity_poly.type
_entity_poly.pdbx_seq_one_letter_code
_entity_poly.pdbx_strand_id
1 'polypeptide(L)'
;KMNKVSKVTLTTNAIFLSRDLDKLTEAGIDGINVSLDFMDCEKYKNITGYDGYEKVMKAIKEAAYMGLNVKINTVLTEQTTMEDIQKFIDYIKYHKICIRFIEQMPLGNKQITSSLSRDEIRKNLKDQGIRFHKVEQKIGNGPAVYETMEGYKGMIGWIEALHGKFCDRCNRIRLTSTGGVKPCLYYQEAGNIRKLLRNGSSDEEIKKVLEEIIYKKPQAHHFEDKPSDSKMYTIGG
;
A
#
# COMPACT_ATOMS: atom_id res chain seq x y z
N LYS A 1 3.40 17.07 -14.32
CA LYS A 1 4.03 15.71 -14.42
C LYS A 1 5.23 15.79 -15.35
N MET A 2 6.31 15.10 -15.02
CA MET A 2 7.45 14.92 -15.93
C MET A 2 7.00 14.09 -17.13
N ASN A 3 7.58 14.37 -18.32
CA ASN A 3 7.36 13.55 -19.50
C ASN A 3 7.69 12.07 -19.16
N LYS A 4 6.82 11.14 -19.57
CA LYS A 4 6.89 9.70 -19.30
C LYS A 4 6.41 9.23 -17.91
N VAL A 5 6.03 10.11 -16.97
CA VAL A 5 5.36 9.71 -15.73
C VAL A 5 3.85 9.71 -15.96
N SER A 6 3.26 8.52 -16.04
CA SER A 6 1.82 8.37 -16.33
C SER A 6 0.94 8.64 -15.12
N LYS A 7 1.37 8.23 -13.93
CA LYS A 7 0.60 8.39 -12.68
C LYS A 7 1.50 8.73 -11.51
N VAL A 8 1.02 9.64 -10.66
CA VAL A 8 1.62 10.01 -9.38
C VAL A 8 0.60 9.75 -8.28
N THR A 9 0.96 8.97 -7.27
CA THR A 9 0.10 8.69 -6.12
C THR A 9 0.85 8.96 -4.83
N LEU A 10 0.12 9.36 -3.79
CA LEU A 10 0.63 9.58 -2.45
C LEU A 10 0.19 8.44 -1.53
N THR A 11 1.09 7.96 -0.66
CA THR A 11 0.73 7.13 0.50
C THR A 11 0.93 7.97 1.76
N THR A 12 -0.08 7.99 2.64
CA THR A 12 -0.11 8.87 3.81
C THR A 12 -0.92 8.25 4.96
N ASN A 13 -0.62 8.66 6.20
CA ASN A 13 -1.50 8.42 7.36
C ASN A 13 -2.72 9.37 7.40
N ALA A 14 -2.82 10.28 6.43
CA ALA A 14 -3.90 11.25 6.22
C ALA A 14 -4.15 12.29 7.33
N ILE A 15 -3.35 12.36 8.38
CA ILE A 15 -3.56 13.30 9.50
C ILE A 15 -3.58 14.77 9.03
N PHE A 16 -2.76 15.11 8.04
CA PHE A 16 -2.69 16.46 7.47
C PHE A 16 -3.30 16.56 6.06
N LEU A 17 -3.90 15.46 5.57
CA LEU A 17 -4.33 15.38 4.18
C LEU A 17 -5.38 16.43 3.83
N SER A 18 -6.40 16.67 4.68
CA SER A 18 -7.43 17.68 4.44
C SER A 18 -6.86 19.09 4.20
N ARG A 19 -5.77 19.43 4.90
CA ARG A 19 -5.09 20.73 4.72
C ARG A 19 -4.45 20.89 3.35
N ASP A 20 -3.96 19.79 2.80
CA ASP A 20 -3.10 19.80 1.61
C ASP A 20 -3.83 19.30 0.33
N LEU A 21 -5.12 18.90 0.44
CA LEU A 21 -5.88 18.30 -0.67
C LEU A 21 -5.97 19.21 -1.90
N ASP A 22 -6.28 20.48 -1.73
CA ASP A 22 -6.41 21.43 -2.86
C ASP A 22 -5.08 21.55 -3.61
N LYS A 23 -3.97 21.73 -2.89
CA LYS A 23 -2.61 21.82 -3.48
C LYS A 23 -2.21 20.54 -4.19
N LEU A 24 -2.55 19.37 -3.62
CA LEU A 24 -2.27 18.07 -4.24
C LEU A 24 -3.09 17.88 -5.53
N THR A 25 -4.33 18.32 -5.52
CA THR A 25 -5.22 18.26 -6.69
C THR A 25 -4.74 19.20 -7.80
N GLU A 26 -4.39 20.44 -7.47
CA GLU A 26 -3.79 21.41 -8.38
C GLU A 26 -2.47 20.90 -8.98
N ALA A 27 -1.63 20.24 -8.17
CA ALA A 27 -0.40 19.59 -8.63
C ALA A 27 -0.65 18.36 -9.53
N GLY A 28 -1.89 17.93 -9.69
CA GLY A 28 -2.31 16.85 -10.59
C GLY A 28 -2.00 15.44 -10.05
N ILE A 29 -2.20 15.22 -8.74
CA ILE A 29 -2.10 13.87 -8.16
C ILE A 29 -3.21 12.95 -8.71
N ASP A 30 -2.87 11.70 -9.01
CA ASP A 30 -3.82 10.75 -9.61
C ASP A 30 -4.56 9.90 -8.58
N GLY A 31 -4.09 9.86 -7.35
CA GLY A 31 -4.73 9.09 -6.29
C GLY A 31 -3.99 9.10 -4.97
N ILE A 32 -4.71 8.72 -3.95
CA ILE A 32 -4.23 8.74 -2.57
C ILE A 32 -4.43 7.35 -1.96
N ASN A 33 -3.37 6.85 -1.34
CA ASN A 33 -3.42 5.63 -0.53
C ASN A 33 -3.35 6.06 0.94
N VAL A 34 -4.37 5.77 1.71
CA VAL A 34 -4.42 6.06 3.13
C VAL A 34 -4.10 4.80 3.92
N SER A 35 -3.15 4.89 4.86
CA SER A 35 -2.87 3.79 5.79
C SER A 35 -3.85 3.87 6.96
N LEU A 36 -4.73 2.85 7.07
CA LEU A 36 -5.74 2.76 8.13
C LEU A 36 -6.02 1.28 8.41
N ASP A 37 -5.51 0.78 9.52
CA ASP A 37 -5.61 -0.66 9.86
C ASP A 37 -6.93 -1.01 10.54
N PHE A 38 -7.63 -0.04 11.16
CA PHE A 38 -8.92 -0.24 11.82
C PHE A 38 -9.88 0.91 11.55
N MET A 39 -11.14 0.58 11.26
CA MET A 39 -12.26 1.52 11.23
C MET A 39 -12.94 1.58 12.60
N ASP A 40 -12.14 1.89 13.62
CA ASP A 40 -12.53 1.95 15.02
C ASP A 40 -11.65 2.98 15.74
N CYS A 41 -12.24 3.94 16.41
CA CYS A 41 -11.55 5.06 17.06
C CYS A 41 -10.56 4.59 18.13
N GLU A 42 -11.01 3.68 19.01
CA GLU A 42 -10.19 3.18 20.11
C GLU A 42 -9.03 2.29 19.60
N LYS A 43 -9.31 1.36 18.67
CA LYS A 43 -8.27 0.54 18.06
C LYS A 43 -7.26 1.38 17.28
N TYR A 44 -7.73 2.38 16.52
CA TYR A 44 -6.86 3.32 15.83
C TYR A 44 -5.93 4.05 16.79
N LYS A 45 -6.48 4.61 17.89
CA LYS A 45 -5.71 5.31 18.91
C LYS A 45 -4.68 4.41 19.59
N ASN A 46 -5.06 3.17 19.92
CA ASN A 46 -4.17 2.21 20.57
C ASN A 46 -2.98 1.81 19.68
N ILE A 47 -3.20 1.64 18.37
CA ILE A 47 -2.15 1.24 17.42
C ILE A 47 -1.25 2.41 17.04
N THR A 48 -1.83 3.59 16.82
CA THR A 48 -1.08 4.76 16.33
C THR A 48 -0.50 5.60 17.45
N GLY A 49 -0.99 5.44 18.67
CA GLY A 49 -0.67 6.32 19.81
C GLY A 49 -1.26 7.74 19.67
N TYR A 50 -2.13 7.97 18.69
CA TYR A 50 -2.66 9.29 18.36
C TYR A 50 -4.18 9.29 18.17
N ASP A 51 -4.85 10.26 18.80
CA ASP A 51 -6.31 10.47 18.69
C ASP A 51 -6.61 11.28 17.42
N GLY A 52 -6.60 10.63 16.28
CA GLY A 52 -6.74 11.27 14.96
C GLY A 52 -7.71 10.60 14.01
N TYR A 53 -8.46 9.60 14.46
CA TYR A 53 -9.34 8.79 13.61
C TYR A 53 -10.33 9.65 12.82
N GLU A 54 -11.03 10.57 13.47
CA GLU A 54 -12.01 11.45 12.82
C GLU A 54 -11.37 12.36 11.74
N LYS A 55 -10.14 12.83 11.98
CA LYS A 55 -9.39 13.61 10.99
C LYS A 55 -9.09 12.79 9.74
N VAL A 56 -8.68 11.53 9.93
CA VAL A 56 -8.39 10.60 8.83
C VAL A 56 -9.66 10.29 8.04
N MET A 57 -10.76 9.96 8.72
CA MET A 57 -12.04 9.66 8.07
C MET A 57 -12.61 10.87 7.32
N LYS A 58 -12.46 12.06 7.88
CA LYS A 58 -12.82 13.31 7.20
C LYS A 58 -12.02 13.49 5.91
N ALA A 59 -10.70 13.36 5.98
CA ALA A 59 -9.81 13.50 4.83
C ALA A 59 -10.08 12.47 3.73
N ILE A 60 -10.40 11.22 4.09
CA ILE A 60 -10.82 10.17 3.14
C ILE A 60 -12.08 10.59 2.39
N LYS A 61 -13.10 11.09 3.12
CA LYS A 61 -14.37 11.54 2.53
C LYS A 61 -14.17 12.74 1.61
N GLU A 62 -13.40 13.74 2.03
CA GLU A 62 -13.08 14.93 1.24
C GLU A 62 -12.35 14.56 -0.05
N ALA A 63 -11.29 13.73 0.04
CA ALA A 63 -10.56 13.28 -1.14
C ALA A 63 -11.44 12.52 -2.14
N ALA A 64 -12.33 11.65 -1.63
CA ALA A 64 -13.28 10.92 -2.48
C ALA A 64 -14.33 11.85 -3.11
N TYR A 65 -14.81 12.86 -2.36
CA TYR A 65 -15.74 13.88 -2.85
C TYR A 65 -15.13 14.73 -3.98
N MET A 66 -13.84 15.06 -3.88
CA MET A 66 -13.08 15.75 -4.93
C MET A 66 -12.80 14.87 -6.18
N GLY A 67 -13.29 13.64 -6.19
CA GLY A 67 -13.11 12.71 -7.32
C GLY A 67 -11.74 12.04 -7.40
N LEU A 68 -10.91 12.17 -6.36
CA LEU A 68 -9.62 11.50 -6.32
C LEU A 68 -9.79 9.98 -6.15
N ASN A 69 -8.85 9.22 -6.72
CA ASN A 69 -8.84 7.78 -6.57
C ASN A 69 -8.29 7.39 -5.19
N VAL A 70 -9.19 7.20 -4.22
CA VAL A 70 -8.83 6.87 -2.84
C VAL A 70 -8.77 5.36 -2.64
N LYS A 71 -7.66 4.92 -2.04
CA LYS A 71 -7.48 3.54 -1.59
C LYS A 71 -7.09 3.54 -0.12
N ILE A 72 -7.70 2.68 0.67
CA ILE A 72 -7.33 2.45 2.05
C ILE A 72 -6.48 1.18 2.11
N ASN A 73 -5.31 1.28 2.71
CA ASN A 73 -4.41 0.16 2.95
C ASN A 73 -4.58 -0.31 4.40
N THR A 74 -4.94 -1.56 4.58
CA THR A 74 -5.16 -2.19 5.86
C THR A 74 -4.27 -3.43 5.95
N VAL A 75 -3.32 -3.42 6.88
CA VAL A 75 -2.46 -4.59 7.12
C VAL A 75 -3.22 -5.55 8.05
N LEU A 76 -3.37 -6.78 7.60
CA LEU A 76 -3.96 -7.85 8.41
C LEU A 76 -2.93 -8.32 9.44
N THR A 77 -3.25 -8.12 10.71
CA THR A 77 -2.41 -8.52 11.84
C THR A 77 -3.13 -9.54 12.71
N GLU A 78 -2.46 -10.10 13.70
CA GLU A 78 -3.08 -10.96 14.72
C GLU A 78 -4.24 -10.31 15.49
N GLN A 79 -4.25 -8.96 15.54
CA GLN A 79 -5.31 -8.19 16.21
C GLN A 79 -6.53 -7.94 15.32
N THR A 80 -6.41 -8.23 14.02
CA THR A 80 -7.50 -8.02 13.06
C THR A 80 -8.55 -9.11 13.21
N THR A 81 -9.79 -8.72 13.50
CA THR A 81 -10.93 -9.63 13.63
C THR A 81 -11.87 -9.55 12.43
N MET A 82 -12.77 -10.53 12.28
CA MET A 82 -13.81 -10.45 11.25
C MET A 82 -14.76 -9.28 11.43
N GLU A 83 -14.97 -8.81 12.67
CA GLU A 83 -15.75 -7.61 12.94
C GLU A 83 -15.05 -6.36 12.37
N ASP A 84 -13.72 -6.28 12.47
CA ASP A 84 -12.95 -5.18 11.87
C ASP A 84 -13.07 -5.20 10.34
N ILE A 85 -12.96 -6.39 9.74
CA ILE A 85 -13.16 -6.55 8.30
C ILE A 85 -14.56 -6.08 7.90
N GLN A 86 -15.60 -6.47 8.65
CA GLN A 86 -16.98 -6.11 8.37
C GLN A 86 -17.18 -4.58 8.35
N LYS A 87 -16.56 -3.85 9.26
CA LYS A 87 -16.63 -2.37 9.26
C LYS A 87 -16.11 -1.76 7.94
N PHE A 88 -15.01 -2.30 7.40
CA PHE A 88 -14.51 -1.88 6.08
C PHE A 88 -15.47 -2.24 4.95
N ILE A 89 -16.03 -3.45 4.97
CA ILE A 89 -16.98 -3.93 3.96
C ILE A 89 -18.24 -3.07 3.97
N ASP A 90 -18.81 -2.79 5.14
CA ASP A 90 -19.99 -1.95 5.28
C ASP A 90 -19.74 -0.52 4.79
N TYR A 91 -18.54 0.01 5.04
CA TYR A 91 -18.16 1.33 4.57
C TYR A 91 -18.15 1.44 3.05
N ILE A 92 -17.54 0.49 2.35
CA ILE A 92 -17.48 0.52 0.88
C ILE A 92 -18.78 0.16 0.19
N LYS A 93 -19.77 -0.33 0.91
CA LYS A 93 -21.12 -0.53 0.37
C LYS A 93 -21.69 0.79 -0.17
N TYR A 94 -21.44 1.88 0.52
CA TYR A 94 -21.98 3.21 0.20
C TYR A 94 -20.96 4.18 -0.38
N HIS A 95 -19.66 3.85 -0.33
CA HIS A 95 -18.58 4.73 -0.76
C HIS A 95 -17.76 4.10 -1.88
N LYS A 96 -17.51 4.85 -2.96
CA LYS A 96 -16.68 4.42 -4.08
C LYS A 96 -15.19 4.51 -3.71
N ILE A 97 -14.77 3.67 -2.79
CA ILE A 97 -13.41 3.59 -2.25
C ILE A 97 -12.92 2.15 -2.38
N CYS A 98 -11.62 1.97 -2.57
CA CYS A 98 -11.01 0.66 -2.61
C CYS A 98 -10.33 0.36 -1.27
N ILE A 99 -10.72 -0.73 -0.59
CA ILE A 99 -9.97 -1.25 0.56
C ILE A 99 -8.97 -2.28 0.06
N ARG A 100 -7.71 -2.14 0.45
CA ARG A 100 -6.69 -3.13 0.15
C ARG A 100 -6.27 -3.84 1.44
N PHE A 101 -6.64 -5.08 1.57
CA PHE A 101 -6.16 -5.96 2.62
C PHE A 101 -4.77 -6.48 2.25
N ILE A 102 -3.82 -6.23 3.13
CA ILE A 102 -2.40 -6.50 2.90
C ILE A 102 -1.94 -7.54 3.90
N GLU A 103 -1.43 -8.64 3.40
CA GLU A 103 -0.82 -9.66 4.23
C GLU A 103 0.40 -9.09 4.96
N GLN A 104 0.49 -9.34 6.26
CA GLN A 104 1.60 -8.87 7.08
C GLN A 104 2.90 -9.54 6.64
N MET A 105 3.91 -8.72 6.35
CA MET A 105 5.25 -9.18 6.01
C MET A 105 6.17 -9.07 7.24
N PRO A 106 7.10 -10.01 7.45
CA PRO A 106 8.06 -9.95 8.55
C PRO A 106 9.15 -8.91 8.27
N LEU A 107 8.86 -7.67 8.61
CA LEU A 107 9.75 -6.52 8.47
C LEU A 107 10.23 -6.03 9.83
N GLY A 108 11.53 -5.76 9.94
CA GLY A 108 12.17 -5.43 11.20
C GLY A 108 12.14 -6.65 12.14
N ASN A 109 11.90 -6.42 13.41
CA ASN A 109 11.85 -7.47 14.44
C ASN A 109 10.47 -8.18 14.53
N LYS A 110 9.55 -7.91 13.58
CA LYS A 110 8.23 -8.54 13.60
C LYS A 110 8.32 -9.98 13.10
N GLN A 111 7.85 -10.90 13.92
CA GLN A 111 7.62 -12.28 13.51
C GLN A 111 6.29 -12.34 12.70
N ILE A 112 6.19 -13.34 11.84
CA ILE A 112 4.91 -13.66 11.20
C ILE A 112 4.01 -14.24 12.29
N THR A 113 2.95 -13.52 12.60
CA THR A 113 1.90 -13.98 13.50
C THR A 113 0.71 -14.46 12.67
N SER A 114 -0.06 -15.39 13.18
CA SER A 114 -1.28 -15.84 12.51
C SER A 114 -2.24 -14.66 12.37
N SER A 115 -2.57 -14.31 11.14
CA SER A 115 -3.58 -13.32 10.79
C SER A 115 -4.65 -13.95 9.90
N LEU A 116 -5.80 -13.28 9.76
CA LEU A 116 -6.85 -13.73 8.85
C LEU A 116 -6.32 -13.80 7.41
N SER A 117 -6.48 -14.94 6.79
CA SER A 117 -6.17 -15.14 5.38
C SER A 117 -7.27 -14.59 4.47
N ARG A 118 -6.93 -14.32 3.21
CA ARG A 118 -7.92 -13.97 2.19
C ARG A 118 -9.05 -14.98 2.11
N ASP A 119 -8.73 -16.27 2.14
CA ASP A 119 -9.73 -17.32 1.95
C ASP A 119 -10.69 -17.42 3.14
N GLU A 120 -10.21 -17.23 4.36
CA GLU A 120 -11.06 -17.16 5.56
C GLU A 120 -12.00 -15.94 5.51
N ILE A 121 -11.48 -14.77 5.16
CA ILE A 121 -12.29 -13.56 5.01
C ILE A 121 -13.34 -13.77 3.92
N ARG A 122 -12.95 -14.25 2.74
CA ARG A 122 -13.88 -14.48 1.63
C ARG A 122 -14.93 -15.53 1.95
N LYS A 123 -14.56 -16.60 2.65
CA LYS A 123 -15.51 -17.62 3.09
C LYS A 123 -16.57 -17.02 4.01
N ASN A 124 -16.15 -16.31 5.04
CA ASN A 124 -17.06 -15.67 5.99
C ASN A 124 -18.03 -14.69 5.30
N LEU A 125 -17.52 -13.83 4.40
CA LEU A 125 -18.35 -12.87 3.66
C LEU A 125 -19.31 -13.58 2.67
N LYS A 126 -18.90 -14.72 2.07
CA LYS A 126 -19.79 -15.53 1.23
C LYS A 126 -20.91 -16.20 2.04
N ASP A 127 -20.58 -16.67 3.25
CA ASP A 127 -21.57 -17.27 4.15
C ASP A 127 -22.64 -16.24 4.57
N GLN A 128 -22.30 -14.94 4.53
CA GLN A 128 -23.22 -13.82 4.70
C GLN A 128 -23.98 -13.44 3.40
N GLY A 129 -23.81 -14.18 2.31
CA GLY A 129 -24.49 -13.94 1.04
C GLY A 129 -23.79 -12.94 0.10
N ILE A 130 -22.58 -12.48 0.41
CA ILE A 130 -21.85 -11.54 -0.45
C ILE A 130 -21.28 -12.29 -1.67
N ARG A 131 -21.60 -11.80 -2.86
CA ARG A 131 -21.09 -12.34 -4.13
C ARG A 131 -19.95 -11.51 -4.65
N PHE A 132 -18.82 -12.17 -4.96
CA PHE A 132 -17.61 -11.57 -5.47
C PHE A 132 -17.50 -11.74 -6.99
N HIS A 133 -17.06 -10.66 -7.66
CA HIS A 133 -16.73 -10.66 -9.08
C HIS A 133 -15.30 -10.17 -9.26
N LYS A 134 -14.47 -10.99 -9.88
CA LYS A 134 -13.07 -10.62 -10.16
C LYS A 134 -13.02 -9.48 -11.15
N VAL A 135 -12.15 -8.50 -10.88
CA VAL A 135 -11.87 -7.41 -11.80
C VAL A 135 -10.72 -7.82 -12.72
N GLU A 136 -11.03 -8.06 -13.99
CA GLU A 136 -10.02 -8.48 -14.97
C GLU A 136 -9.13 -7.30 -15.41
N GLN A 137 -9.68 -6.08 -15.40
CA GLN A 137 -8.92 -4.89 -15.77
C GLN A 137 -7.84 -4.58 -14.73
N LYS A 138 -6.61 -4.32 -15.21
CA LYS A 138 -5.49 -3.92 -14.35
C LYS A 138 -5.74 -2.55 -13.72
N ILE A 139 -5.85 -2.50 -12.39
CA ILE A 139 -6.04 -1.27 -11.63
C ILE A 139 -4.70 -0.81 -11.04
N GLY A 140 -4.08 0.18 -11.68
CA GLY A 140 -2.79 0.72 -11.25
C GLY A 140 -1.60 -0.22 -11.54
N ASN A 141 -0.45 0.06 -10.91
CA ASN A 141 0.80 -0.68 -11.13
C ASN A 141 1.19 -1.59 -9.94
N GLY A 142 0.30 -1.71 -8.94
CA GLY A 142 0.55 -2.54 -7.76
C GLY A 142 0.24 -4.02 -8.00
N PRO A 143 0.59 -4.89 -7.03
CA PRO A 143 0.36 -6.33 -7.12
C PRO A 143 -1.05 -6.77 -6.71
N ALA A 144 -1.89 -5.85 -6.26
CA ALA A 144 -3.20 -6.18 -5.73
C ALA A 144 -4.09 -6.86 -6.79
N VAL A 145 -4.75 -7.94 -6.39
CA VAL A 145 -5.86 -8.57 -7.12
C VAL A 145 -7.15 -7.96 -6.62
N TYR A 146 -7.99 -7.46 -7.53
CA TYR A 146 -9.19 -6.72 -7.17
C TYR A 146 -10.47 -7.53 -7.42
N GLU A 147 -11.44 -7.31 -6.52
CA GLU A 147 -12.78 -7.89 -6.61
C GLU A 147 -13.83 -6.82 -6.30
N THR A 148 -14.93 -6.83 -7.05
CA THR A 148 -16.14 -6.09 -6.73
C THR A 148 -17.13 -7.01 -6.02
N MET A 149 -18.12 -6.42 -5.37
CA MET A 149 -19.19 -7.15 -4.68
C MET A 149 -20.54 -6.63 -5.18
N GLU A 150 -21.48 -7.54 -5.38
CA GLU A 150 -22.80 -7.19 -5.87
C GLU A 150 -23.51 -6.22 -4.92
N GLY A 151 -23.98 -5.08 -5.42
CA GLY A 151 -24.63 -4.03 -4.62
C GLY A 151 -23.70 -3.10 -3.86
N TYR A 152 -22.37 -3.20 -4.06
CA TYR A 152 -21.38 -2.34 -3.41
C TYR A 152 -20.85 -1.28 -4.39
N LYS A 153 -20.65 -0.05 -3.89
CA LYS A 153 -20.07 1.04 -4.68
C LYS A 153 -18.55 0.96 -4.79
N GLY A 154 -17.90 0.47 -3.74
CA GLY A 154 -16.46 0.29 -3.67
C GLY A 154 -16.02 -1.11 -4.06
N MET A 155 -14.72 -1.38 -3.87
CA MET A 155 -14.11 -2.67 -4.19
C MET A 155 -13.09 -3.07 -3.13
N ILE A 156 -12.72 -4.32 -3.14
CA ILE A 156 -11.60 -4.82 -2.34
C ILE A 156 -10.42 -5.20 -3.22
N GLY A 157 -9.22 -5.10 -2.65
CA GLY A 157 -7.99 -5.55 -3.26
C GLY A 157 -7.21 -6.42 -2.27
N TRP A 158 -6.57 -7.45 -2.77
CA TRP A 158 -5.77 -8.38 -1.99
C TRP A 158 -4.31 -8.23 -2.36
N ILE A 159 -3.43 -8.06 -1.36
CA ILE A 159 -1.97 -8.04 -1.52
C ILE A 159 -1.40 -9.15 -0.65
N GLU A 160 -1.18 -10.30 -1.27
CA GLU A 160 -0.69 -11.52 -0.64
C GLU A 160 0.80 -11.68 -0.95
N ALA A 161 1.66 -11.17 -0.06
CA ALA A 161 3.10 -11.15 -0.29
C ALA A 161 3.77 -12.51 0.00
N LEU A 162 3.21 -13.28 0.92
CA LEU A 162 3.77 -14.57 1.36
C LEU A 162 3.08 -15.73 0.66
N HIS A 163 1.75 -15.82 0.76
CA HIS A 163 0.98 -16.94 0.23
C HIS A 163 0.69 -16.82 -1.27
N GLY A 164 0.46 -15.60 -1.78
CA GLY A 164 0.17 -15.34 -3.19
C GLY A 164 1.32 -14.69 -3.96
N LYS A 165 2.57 -15.10 -3.72
CA LYS A 165 3.81 -14.51 -4.26
C LYS A 165 3.65 -13.88 -5.65
N PHE A 166 3.80 -12.56 -5.73
CA PHE A 166 3.68 -11.78 -6.96
C PHE A 166 5.04 -11.31 -7.51
N CYS A 167 6.13 -11.93 -7.06
CA CYS A 167 7.50 -11.50 -7.38
C CYS A 167 7.80 -11.53 -8.87
N ASP A 168 7.27 -12.50 -9.58
CA ASP A 168 7.36 -12.69 -11.04
C ASP A 168 6.81 -11.49 -11.83
N ARG A 169 5.84 -10.78 -11.27
CA ARG A 169 5.17 -9.61 -11.87
C ARG A 169 5.53 -8.29 -11.21
N CYS A 170 6.49 -8.31 -10.26
CA CYS A 170 6.87 -7.13 -9.49
C CYS A 170 7.85 -6.23 -10.26
N ASN A 171 7.37 -5.09 -10.72
CA ASN A 171 8.15 -4.06 -11.42
C ASN A 171 8.62 -2.90 -10.51
N ARG A 172 8.59 -3.07 -9.17
CA ARG A 172 8.87 -1.99 -8.23
C ARG A 172 10.35 -1.89 -7.90
N ILE A 173 10.83 -0.66 -7.82
CA ILE A 173 12.06 -0.25 -7.13
C ILE A 173 11.69 0.83 -6.11
N ARG A 174 12.53 1.05 -5.11
CA ARG A 174 12.34 2.07 -4.09
C ARG A 174 13.54 2.97 -3.98
N LEU A 175 13.26 4.25 -3.82
CA LEU A 175 14.25 5.25 -3.44
C LEU A 175 13.98 5.63 -1.98
N THR A 176 14.97 5.45 -1.11
CA THR A 176 14.85 5.81 0.31
C THR A 176 15.04 7.32 0.50
N SER A 177 14.63 7.85 1.66
CA SER A 177 14.81 9.26 2.02
C SER A 177 16.29 9.66 2.09
N THR A 178 17.20 8.70 2.23
CA THR A 178 18.65 8.87 2.25
C THR A 178 19.30 8.72 0.87
N GLY A 179 18.48 8.48 -0.18
CA GLY A 179 18.95 8.34 -1.56
C GLY A 179 19.42 6.93 -1.92
N GLY A 180 19.20 5.96 -1.04
CA GLY A 180 19.46 4.55 -1.33
C GLY A 180 18.45 3.95 -2.29
N VAL A 181 18.89 3.09 -3.18
CA VAL A 181 18.04 2.38 -4.14
C VAL A 181 17.87 0.93 -3.71
N LYS A 182 16.61 0.53 -3.45
CA LYS A 182 16.26 -0.86 -3.12
C LYS A 182 15.51 -1.50 -4.29
N PRO A 183 16.03 -2.58 -4.86
CA PRO A 183 15.34 -3.31 -5.94
C PRO A 183 14.12 -4.06 -5.46
N CYS A 184 14.07 -4.40 -4.17
CA CYS A 184 12.98 -5.12 -3.52
C CYS A 184 12.80 -4.63 -2.09
N LEU A 185 11.60 -4.78 -1.53
CA LEU A 185 11.31 -4.46 -0.13
C LEU A 185 12.16 -5.30 0.84
N TYR A 186 12.36 -6.55 0.51
CA TYR A 186 13.09 -7.52 1.33
C TYR A 186 14.59 -7.21 1.43
N TYR A 187 15.24 -6.94 0.31
CA TYR A 187 16.70 -6.80 0.25
C TYR A 187 17.16 -5.41 0.71
N GLN A 188 18.44 -5.33 1.07
CA GLN A 188 19.09 -4.08 1.44
C GLN A 188 19.25 -3.14 0.22
N GLU A 189 19.73 -1.91 0.47
CA GLU A 189 20.06 -0.96 -0.60
C GLU A 189 21.17 -1.53 -1.49
N ALA A 190 20.95 -1.49 -2.81
CA ALA A 190 21.91 -1.96 -3.81
C ALA A 190 22.80 -0.85 -4.34
N GLY A 191 22.50 0.41 -4.05
CA GLY A 191 23.27 1.59 -4.42
C GLY A 191 22.71 2.84 -3.80
N ASN A 192 23.39 4.00 -3.99
CA ASN A 192 22.96 5.27 -3.43
C ASN A 192 23.10 6.41 -4.44
N ILE A 193 21.97 6.87 -4.97
CA ILE A 193 21.92 7.95 -5.97
C ILE A 193 22.36 9.30 -5.39
N ARG A 194 22.04 9.58 -4.12
CA ARG A 194 22.42 10.83 -3.48
C ARG A 194 23.92 11.03 -3.49
N LYS A 195 24.71 9.97 -3.27
CA LYS A 195 26.17 10.04 -3.34
C LYS A 195 26.65 10.43 -4.73
N LEU A 196 26.10 9.81 -5.78
CA LEU A 196 26.43 10.12 -7.16
C LEU A 196 26.11 11.57 -7.51
N LEU A 197 24.89 12.05 -7.18
CA LEU A 197 24.47 13.43 -7.38
C LEU A 197 25.39 14.43 -6.66
N ARG A 198 25.81 14.14 -5.43
CA ARG A 198 26.68 15.02 -4.62
C ARG A 198 28.13 15.05 -5.11
N ASN A 199 28.57 13.97 -5.74
CA ASN A 199 29.92 13.87 -6.33
C ASN A 199 30.00 14.45 -7.75
N GLY A 200 28.88 14.98 -8.29
CA GLY A 200 28.84 15.57 -9.63
C GLY A 200 28.82 14.58 -10.76
N SER A 201 28.38 13.33 -10.52
CA SER A 201 28.18 12.33 -11.57
C SER A 201 27.16 12.80 -12.61
N SER A 202 27.42 12.49 -13.87
CA SER A 202 26.53 12.79 -14.99
C SER A 202 25.22 11.98 -14.91
N ASP A 203 24.18 12.45 -15.61
CA ASP A 203 22.90 11.73 -15.70
C ASP A 203 23.09 10.35 -16.34
N GLU A 204 24.00 10.19 -17.29
CA GLU A 204 24.34 8.92 -17.93
C GLU A 204 24.96 7.93 -16.94
N GLU A 205 25.87 8.40 -16.08
CA GLU A 205 26.46 7.56 -15.03
C GLU A 205 25.41 7.11 -14.02
N ILE A 206 24.55 8.04 -13.57
CA ILE A 206 23.45 7.71 -12.66
C ILE A 206 22.48 6.70 -13.29
N LYS A 207 22.11 6.90 -14.55
CA LYS A 207 21.26 6.00 -15.32
C LYS A 207 21.87 4.60 -15.42
N LYS A 208 23.16 4.48 -15.74
CA LYS A 208 23.87 3.21 -15.80
C LYS A 208 23.82 2.46 -14.48
N VAL A 209 24.06 3.13 -13.37
CA VAL A 209 23.95 2.52 -12.02
C VAL A 209 22.54 2.03 -11.74
N LEU A 210 21.52 2.82 -12.09
CA LEU A 210 20.12 2.41 -11.93
C LEU A 210 19.78 1.18 -12.78
N GLU A 211 20.23 1.14 -14.04
CA GLU A 211 20.02 0.01 -14.94
C GLU A 211 20.68 -1.26 -14.38
N GLU A 212 21.90 -1.16 -13.85
CA GLU A 212 22.57 -2.29 -13.20
C GLU A 212 21.81 -2.82 -11.97
N ILE A 213 21.31 -1.92 -11.13
CA ILE A 213 20.51 -2.30 -9.96
C ILE A 213 19.21 -2.99 -10.37
N ILE A 214 18.55 -2.48 -11.41
CA ILE A 214 17.31 -3.06 -11.93
C ILE A 214 17.57 -4.43 -12.55
N TYR A 215 18.63 -4.55 -13.33
CA TYR A 215 19.01 -5.81 -13.98
C TYR A 215 19.36 -6.90 -12.97
N LYS A 216 20.05 -6.55 -11.89
CA LYS A 216 20.43 -7.45 -10.79
C LYS A 216 19.30 -7.67 -9.76
N LYS A 217 18.09 -7.18 -10.03
CA LYS A 217 16.97 -7.38 -9.11
C LYS A 217 16.70 -8.86 -8.91
N PRO A 218 16.68 -9.37 -7.66
CA PRO A 218 16.37 -10.76 -7.38
C PRO A 218 14.98 -11.16 -7.88
N GLN A 219 14.84 -12.40 -8.33
CA GLN A 219 13.56 -12.91 -8.85
C GLN A 219 12.47 -12.98 -7.80
N ALA A 220 12.82 -13.29 -6.53
CA ALA A 220 11.89 -13.40 -5.43
C ALA A 220 12.49 -12.91 -4.12
N HIS A 221 11.63 -12.66 -3.13
CA HIS A 221 12.02 -12.49 -1.74
C HIS A 221 12.08 -13.86 -1.03
N HIS A 222 12.65 -13.86 0.18
CA HIS A 222 12.78 -15.03 1.04
C HIS A 222 12.28 -14.72 2.45
N PHE A 223 11.12 -14.08 2.55
CA PHE A 223 10.51 -13.73 3.85
C PHE A 223 10.18 -14.96 4.71
N GLU A 224 9.93 -16.10 4.07
CA GLU A 224 9.69 -17.38 4.72
C GLU A 224 10.92 -17.92 5.44
N ASP A 225 12.13 -17.61 4.94
CA ASP A 225 13.39 -18.11 5.50
C ASP A 225 13.93 -17.15 6.57
N LYS A 226 13.85 -15.85 6.30
CA LYS A 226 14.39 -14.81 7.16
C LYS A 226 13.59 -13.50 7.07
N PRO A 227 13.29 -12.84 8.19
CA PRO A 227 12.71 -11.50 8.18
C PRO A 227 13.69 -10.48 7.58
N SER A 228 13.16 -9.42 6.98
CA SER A 228 13.97 -8.30 6.51
C SER A 228 14.23 -7.32 7.66
N ASP A 229 15.47 -6.85 7.79
CA ASP A 229 15.84 -5.83 8.78
C ASP A 229 15.31 -4.42 8.45
N SER A 230 14.64 -4.27 7.30
CA SER A 230 14.13 -2.99 6.83
C SER A 230 12.92 -2.53 7.65
N LYS A 231 12.95 -1.27 8.07
CA LYS A 231 11.79 -0.64 8.72
C LYS A 231 10.97 0.14 7.70
N MET A 232 9.64 -0.06 7.65
CA MET A 232 8.77 0.55 6.64
C MET A 232 8.91 2.07 6.55
N TYR A 233 9.00 2.77 7.68
CA TYR A 233 9.12 4.24 7.69
C TYR A 233 10.42 4.77 7.08
N THR A 234 11.45 3.94 6.90
CA THR A 234 12.71 4.35 6.25
C THR A 234 12.71 4.17 4.74
N ILE A 235 11.76 3.42 4.21
CA ILE A 235 11.72 2.99 2.80
C ILE A 235 10.47 3.44 2.04
N GLY A 236 9.77 4.45 2.54
CA GLY A 236 8.63 5.04 1.86
C GLY A 236 7.35 4.22 1.97
N GLY A 237 7.07 3.79 3.11
CA GLY A 237 5.95 3.12 3.64
C GLY A 237 4.74 2.75 3.50
#